data_4f1e7a38857770a390c0ae3291a38b8d
#
_entry.id   4f1e7a38857770a390c0ae3291a38b8d
#
_cell.length_a   1.000
_cell.length_b   1.000
_cell.length_c   1.000
_cell.angle_alpha   90.00
_cell.angle_beta   90.00
_cell.angle_gamma   90.00
#
_symmetry.space_group_name_H-M   'P 1'
#
loop_
_entity.id
_entity.type
_entity.pdbx_description
1 polymer ?
#
loop_
_entity_poly.entity_id
_entity_poly.type
_entity_poly.pdbx_seq_one_letter_code
_entity_poly.pdbx_strand_id
1 'polypeptide(L)'
;MNYIGSKFSLLDFLEEAVSKCNIKKKDPVFCDIFSGTGVVANKFKENGFKVIANDIEDFSYALINHYIKNNKEIQIKEYIQELNKLSGVKTGFIYNNYCPSGAKSQVVKNVKDGTEHLNRKYFTDQNGMIID
;
A
#
# COMPACT_ATOMS: atom_id res chain seq x y z
N MET A 1 -4.31 1.70 -3.64
CA MET A 1 -4.28 2.60 -2.46
C MET A 1 -3.92 3.99 -2.93
N ASN A 2 -4.76 4.99 -2.66
CA ASN A 2 -4.44 6.38 -3.00
C ASN A 2 -3.56 6.96 -1.88
N TYR A 3 -2.25 6.96 -2.09
CA TYR A 3 -1.29 7.54 -1.16
C TYR A 3 -1.06 9.01 -1.51
N ILE A 4 -1.23 9.91 -0.53
CA ILE A 4 -0.98 11.34 -0.71
C ILE A 4 0.50 11.54 -1.02
N GLY A 5 0.80 12.18 -2.16
CA GLY A 5 2.17 12.41 -2.62
C GLY A 5 2.80 11.24 -3.39
N SER A 6 2.02 10.20 -3.74
CA SER A 6 2.51 9.15 -4.63
C SER A 6 3.02 9.72 -5.96
N LYS A 7 4.17 9.24 -6.40
CA LYS A 7 4.80 9.63 -7.67
C LYS A 7 4.40 8.70 -8.83
N PHE A 8 3.38 7.86 -8.64
CA PHE A 8 2.97 6.87 -9.65
C PHE A 8 2.65 7.53 -11.01
N SER A 9 1.95 8.66 -11.02
CA SER A 9 1.63 9.41 -12.25
C SER A 9 2.82 10.11 -12.89
N LEU A 10 3.96 10.14 -12.24
CA LEU A 10 5.19 10.78 -12.74
C LEU A 10 6.22 9.76 -13.23
N LEU A 11 5.93 8.45 -13.19
CA LEU A 11 6.91 7.42 -13.54
C LEU A 11 7.47 7.57 -14.93
N ASP A 12 6.62 7.77 -15.93
CA ASP A 12 7.05 7.92 -17.33
C ASP A 12 7.96 9.15 -17.51
N PHE A 13 7.60 10.27 -16.88
CA PHE A 13 8.42 11.48 -16.88
C PHE A 13 9.80 11.24 -16.24
N LEU A 14 9.83 10.53 -15.10
CA LEU A 14 11.09 10.23 -14.41
C LEU A 14 11.97 9.26 -15.21
N GLU A 15 11.39 8.26 -15.86
CA GLU A 15 12.13 7.37 -16.77
C GLU A 15 12.74 8.12 -17.94
N GLU A 16 11.95 8.98 -18.59
CA GLU A 16 12.44 9.82 -19.67
C GLU A 16 13.58 10.73 -19.21
N ALA A 17 13.44 11.38 -18.06
CA ALA A 17 14.45 12.26 -17.49
C ALA A 17 15.77 11.51 -17.21
N VAL A 18 15.68 10.32 -16.59
CA VAL A 18 16.87 9.49 -16.29
C VAL A 18 17.51 8.93 -17.56
N SER A 19 16.72 8.56 -18.58
CA SER A 19 17.24 8.08 -19.86
C SER A 19 18.12 9.12 -20.58
N LYS A 20 17.77 10.40 -20.43
CA LYS A 20 18.54 11.52 -20.97
C LYS A 20 19.91 11.73 -20.29
N CYS A 21 20.12 11.14 -19.11
CA CYS A 21 21.40 11.25 -18.40
C CYS A 21 22.53 10.41 -19.00
N ASN A 22 22.29 9.66 -20.07
CA ASN A 22 23.29 8.85 -20.80
C ASN A 22 24.17 7.98 -19.88
N ILE A 23 23.57 7.28 -18.94
CA ILE A 23 24.26 6.45 -17.96
C ILE A 23 24.88 5.23 -18.67
N LYS A 24 26.20 5.28 -18.88
CA LYS A 24 26.97 4.21 -19.58
C LYS A 24 27.55 3.14 -18.63
N LYS A 25 27.19 3.12 -17.36
CA LYS A 25 27.69 2.14 -16.40
C LYS A 25 27.03 0.78 -16.60
N LYS A 26 27.82 -0.29 -16.45
CA LYS A 26 27.34 -1.67 -16.55
C LYS A 26 26.29 -2.00 -15.46
N ASP A 27 26.49 -1.47 -14.26
CA ASP A 27 25.61 -1.67 -13.08
C ASP A 27 25.22 -0.28 -12.53
N PRO A 28 24.24 0.40 -13.13
CA PRO A 28 23.85 1.73 -12.70
C PRO A 28 23.16 1.67 -11.33
N VAL A 29 23.43 2.67 -10.49
CA VAL A 29 22.81 2.82 -9.18
C VAL A 29 21.81 3.96 -9.20
N PHE A 30 20.60 3.70 -8.76
CA PHE A 30 19.54 4.68 -8.54
C PHE A 30 19.32 4.87 -7.04
N CYS A 31 19.30 6.11 -6.56
CA CYS A 31 19.07 6.42 -5.17
C CYS A 31 17.78 7.21 -5.01
N ASP A 32 16.81 6.64 -4.29
CA ASP A 32 15.55 7.27 -3.92
C ASP A 32 15.57 7.62 -2.42
N ILE A 33 15.86 8.88 -2.10
CA ILE A 33 16.11 9.34 -0.72
C ILE A 33 14.80 9.53 0.05
N PHE A 34 13.68 9.78 -0.64
CA PHE A 34 12.36 9.98 -0.07
C PHE A 34 11.36 9.04 -0.74
N SER A 35 11.56 7.74 -0.54
CA SER A 35 10.92 6.68 -1.33
C SER A 35 9.41 6.55 -1.07
N GLY A 36 8.88 7.00 0.06
CA GLY A 36 7.48 6.87 0.40
C GLY A 36 7.00 5.42 0.27
N THR A 37 6.10 5.16 -0.66
CA THR A 37 5.61 3.80 -0.96
C THR A 37 6.59 2.93 -1.75
N GLY A 38 7.75 3.47 -2.15
CA GLY A 38 8.75 2.76 -2.95
C GLY A 38 8.41 2.63 -4.44
N VAL A 39 7.38 3.29 -4.94
CA VAL A 39 6.90 3.12 -6.32
C VAL A 39 7.95 3.52 -7.36
N VAL A 40 8.70 4.61 -7.13
CA VAL A 40 9.78 5.06 -8.02
C VAL A 40 10.96 4.11 -7.91
N ALA A 41 11.39 3.80 -6.70
CA ALA A 41 12.47 2.85 -6.43
C ALA A 41 12.20 1.48 -7.09
N ASN A 42 10.97 0.96 -6.99
CA ASN A 42 10.57 -0.30 -7.62
C ASN A 42 10.67 -0.23 -9.15
N LYS A 43 10.20 0.85 -9.75
CA LYS A 43 10.27 1.04 -11.21
C LYS A 43 11.70 1.02 -11.72
N PHE A 44 12.63 1.70 -11.06
CA PHE A 44 14.04 1.67 -11.46
C PHE A 44 14.73 0.34 -11.17
N LYS A 45 14.28 -0.41 -10.16
CA LYS A 45 14.70 -1.80 -9.95
C LYS A 45 14.29 -2.70 -11.12
N GLU A 46 13.03 -2.59 -11.58
CA GLU A 46 12.52 -3.32 -12.76
C GLU A 46 13.31 -2.95 -14.03
N ASN A 47 13.76 -1.71 -14.14
CA ASN A 47 14.62 -1.24 -15.24
C ASN A 47 16.09 -1.68 -15.11
N GLY A 48 16.42 -2.54 -14.14
CA GLY A 48 17.75 -3.13 -13.97
C GLY A 48 18.75 -2.28 -13.20
N PHE A 49 18.31 -1.22 -12.53
CA PHE A 49 19.19 -0.46 -11.65
C PHE A 49 19.42 -1.18 -10.31
N LYS A 50 20.61 -1.03 -9.76
CA LYS A 50 20.86 -1.24 -8.35
C LYS A 50 20.19 -0.10 -7.58
N VAL A 51 19.25 -0.42 -6.67
CA VAL A 51 18.47 0.62 -5.99
C VAL A 51 18.89 0.77 -4.54
N ILE A 52 19.07 2.02 -4.13
CA ILE A 52 19.18 2.44 -2.74
C ILE A 52 17.93 3.25 -2.44
N ALA A 53 17.10 2.77 -1.51
CA ALA A 53 15.86 3.43 -1.13
C ALA A 53 15.92 3.80 0.36
N ASN A 54 15.50 5.01 0.68
CA ASN A 54 15.44 5.54 2.03
C ASN A 54 14.14 6.29 2.29
N ASP A 55 13.62 6.18 3.49
CA ASP A 55 12.54 7.01 4.00
C ASP A 55 12.62 7.05 5.53
N ILE A 56 12.02 8.08 6.15
CA ILE A 56 11.99 8.24 7.60
C ILE A 56 10.80 7.49 8.23
N GLU A 57 9.77 7.20 7.45
CA GLU A 57 8.53 6.61 7.93
C GLU A 57 8.64 5.08 8.06
N ASP A 58 8.24 4.53 9.19
CA ASP A 58 8.29 3.09 9.48
C ASP A 58 7.48 2.26 8.49
N PHE A 59 6.31 2.75 8.07
CA PHE A 59 5.52 2.05 7.07
C PHE A 59 6.20 2.03 5.69
N SER A 60 6.89 3.12 5.32
CA SER A 60 7.70 3.18 4.09
C SER A 60 8.83 2.17 4.14
N TYR A 61 9.52 2.05 5.28
CA TYR A 61 10.55 1.04 5.47
C TYR A 61 10.03 -0.37 5.27
N ALA A 62 8.84 -0.70 5.78
CA ALA A 62 8.22 -2.01 5.56
C ALA A 62 7.93 -2.28 4.07
N LEU A 63 7.39 -1.29 3.35
CA LEU A 63 7.11 -1.38 1.91
C LEU A 63 8.40 -1.52 1.08
N ILE A 64 9.42 -0.73 1.39
CA ILE A 64 10.73 -0.78 0.74
C ILE A 64 11.40 -2.15 0.94
N ASN A 65 11.34 -2.73 2.15
CA ASN A 65 11.85 -4.08 2.39
C ASN A 65 11.14 -5.12 1.52
N HIS A 66 9.82 -4.98 1.34
CA HIS A 66 9.06 -5.89 0.49
C HIS A 66 9.42 -5.72 -0.99
N TYR A 67 9.31 -4.51 -1.54
CA TYR A 67 9.44 -4.29 -2.98
C TYR A 67 10.89 -4.21 -3.47
N ILE A 68 11.78 -3.62 -2.68
CA ILE A 68 13.14 -3.31 -3.13
C ILE A 68 14.15 -4.37 -2.66
N LYS A 69 14.14 -4.70 -1.38
CA LYS A 69 15.10 -5.65 -0.80
C LYS A 69 14.80 -7.10 -1.20
N ASN A 70 13.52 -7.45 -1.33
CA ASN A 70 13.14 -8.80 -1.72
C ASN A 70 13.38 -9.04 -3.21
N ASN A 71 14.23 -10.03 -3.52
CA ASN A 71 14.55 -10.45 -4.88
C ASN A 71 14.10 -11.90 -5.15
N LYS A 72 13.33 -12.50 -4.24
CA LYS A 72 12.84 -13.88 -4.35
C LYS A 72 11.35 -13.84 -4.68
N GLU A 73 10.96 -14.70 -5.60
CA GLU A 73 9.54 -15.00 -5.79
C GLU A 73 9.02 -15.73 -4.55
N ILE A 74 7.93 -15.21 -3.99
CA ILE A 74 7.30 -15.81 -2.82
C ILE A 74 6.17 -16.70 -3.31
N GLN A 75 6.21 -18.00 -2.94
CA GLN A 75 5.14 -18.95 -3.22
C GLN A 75 3.97 -18.70 -2.27
N ILE A 76 3.13 -17.71 -2.60
CA ILE A 76 2.02 -17.25 -1.74
C ILE A 76 0.70 -17.99 -2.00
N LYS A 77 0.63 -18.84 -3.03
CA LYS A 77 -0.62 -19.48 -3.46
C LYS A 77 -1.30 -20.30 -2.34
N GLU A 78 -0.52 -21.05 -1.60
CA GLU A 78 -1.01 -21.86 -0.48
C GLU A 78 -1.52 -20.98 0.66
N TYR A 79 -0.78 -19.94 1.02
CA TYR A 79 -1.19 -18.98 2.05
C TYR A 79 -2.48 -18.23 1.67
N ILE A 80 -2.63 -17.85 0.40
CA ILE A 80 -3.87 -17.23 -0.08
C ILE A 80 -5.04 -18.23 0.03
N GLN A 81 -4.82 -19.51 -0.30
CA GLN A 81 -5.85 -20.53 -0.14
C GLN A 81 -6.25 -20.75 1.32
N GLU A 82 -5.31 -20.69 2.25
CA GLU A 82 -5.59 -20.76 3.69
C GLU A 82 -6.36 -19.53 4.16
N LEU A 83 -5.92 -18.33 3.80
CA LEU A 83 -6.61 -17.09 4.14
C LEU A 83 -8.06 -17.06 3.62
N ASN A 84 -8.29 -17.57 2.40
CA ASN A 84 -9.62 -17.64 1.82
C ASN A 84 -10.57 -18.65 2.52
N LYS A 85 -10.03 -19.52 3.37
CA LYS A 85 -10.84 -20.47 4.18
C LYS A 85 -11.20 -19.92 5.56
N LEU A 86 -10.65 -18.76 5.94
CA LEU A 86 -10.93 -18.18 7.24
C LEU A 86 -12.42 -17.81 7.35
N SER A 87 -13.04 -18.23 8.44
CA SER A 87 -14.38 -17.81 8.82
C SER A 87 -14.28 -16.51 9.60
N GLY A 88 -15.04 -15.50 9.18
CA GLY A 88 -15.02 -14.22 9.87
C GLY A 88 -15.69 -14.24 11.26
N VAL A 89 -15.25 -13.38 12.15
CA VAL A 89 -15.78 -13.20 13.52
C VAL A 89 -16.46 -11.84 13.69
N LYS A 90 -17.70 -11.86 14.25
CA LYS A 90 -18.48 -10.63 14.52
C LYS A 90 -18.14 -9.96 15.86
N THR A 91 -17.26 -10.54 16.65
CA THR A 91 -16.88 -10.02 17.98
C THR A 91 -15.51 -9.34 17.97
N GLY A 92 -14.85 -9.29 16.80
CA GLY A 92 -13.51 -8.76 16.66
C GLY A 92 -13.42 -7.24 16.79
N PHE A 93 -12.20 -6.76 16.96
CA PHE A 93 -11.92 -5.34 17.12
C PHE A 93 -12.18 -4.55 15.82
N ILE A 94 -11.73 -5.06 14.69
CA ILE A 94 -11.90 -4.41 13.39
C ILE A 94 -13.37 -4.34 12.99
N TYR A 95 -14.08 -5.47 13.10
CA TYR A 95 -15.50 -5.51 12.81
C TYR A 95 -16.29 -4.50 13.65
N ASN A 96 -16.10 -4.51 14.97
CA ASN A 96 -16.88 -3.65 15.88
C ASN A 96 -16.54 -2.16 15.76
N ASN A 97 -15.33 -1.81 15.36
CA ASN A 97 -14.88 -0.41 15.35
C ASN A 97 -14.88 0.22 13.97
N TYR A 98 -14.76 -0.55 12.87
CA TYR A 98 -14.47 -0.02 11.54
C TYR A 98 -15.39 -0.53 10.42
N CYS A 99 -16.40 -1.35 10.75
CA CYS A 99 -17.39 -1.83 9.80
C CYS A 99 -18.77 -1.19 10.02
N PRO A 100 -19.60 -1.11 8.97
CA PRO A 100 -20.92 -0.50 9.04
C PRO A 100 -21.83 -1.12 10.11
N SER A 101 -21.85 -2.45 10.24
CA SER A 101 -22.66 -3.18 11.22
C SER A 101 -21.97 -3.41 12.56
N GLY A 102 -20.77 -2.87 12.78
CA GLY A 102 -20.05 -3.00 14.05
C GLY A 102 -20.75 -2.28 15.20
N ALA A 103 -20.63 -2.82 16.41
CA ALA A 103 -21.32 -2.30 17.61
C ALA A 103 -21.01 -0.83 17.92
N LYS A 104 -19.85 -0.33 17.51
CA LYS A 104 -19.44 1.07 17.70
C LYS A 104 -19.68 1.97 16.49
N SER A 105 -20.31 1.46 15.46
CA SER A 105 -20.73 2.27 14.32
C SER A 105 -21.88 3.19 14.73
N GLN A 106 -21.82 4.46 14.36
CA GLN A 106 -22.84 5.45 14.68
C GLN A 106 -23.36 6.09 13.41
N VAL A 107 -24.66 6.36 13.38
CA VAL A 107 -25.27 7.19 12.34
C VAL A 107 -24.97 8.66 12.65
N VAL A 108 -24.41 9.34 11.68
CA VAL A 108 -24.11 10.77 11.78
C VAL A 108 -24.95 11.51 10.75
N LYS A 109 -25.62 12.57 11.17
CA LYS A 109 -26.33 13.49 10.26
C LYS A 109 -25.39 14.52 9.68
N ASN A 110 -25.41 14.67 8.38
CA ASN A 110 -24.71 15.75 7.73
C ASN A 110 -25.43 17.08 8.05
N VAL A 111 -24.71 18.04 8.61
CA VAL A 111 -25.27 19.34 9.04
C VAL A 111 -25.75 20.19 7.86
N LYS A 112 -25.23 19.98 6.63
CA LYS A 112 -25.56 20.78 5.46
C LYS A 112 -26.81 20.35 4.75
N ASP A 113 -27.08 19.05 4.64
CA ASP A 113 -28.17 18.47 3.84
C ASP A 113 -29.08 17.51 4.59
N GLY A 114 -28.80 17.26 5.88
CA GLY A 114 -29.58 16.37 6.73
C GLY A 114 -29.45 14.87 6.40
N THR A 115 -28.57 14.50 5.46
CA THR A 115 -28.37 13.09 5.10
C THR A 115 -27.73 12.32 6.26
N GLU A 116 -28.16 11.07 6.44
CA GLU A 116 -27.61 10.18 7.46
C GLU A 116 -26.58 9.25 6.84
N HIS A 117 -25.45 9.07 7.50
CA HIS A 117 -24.42 8.11 7.11
C HIS A 117 -23.74 7.49 8.32
N LEU A 118 -23.15 6.30 8.12
CA LEU A 118 -22.35 5.66 9.16
C LEU A 118 -20.99 6.31 9.26
N ASN A 119 -20.54 6.64 10.46
CA ASN A 119 -19.27 7.31 10.71
C ASN A 119 -18.05 6.39 10.58
N ARG A 120 -18.25 5.07 10.43
CA ARG A 120 -17.19 4.07 10.38
C ARG A 120 -17.38 3.15 9.18
N LYS A 121 -16.70 3.48 8.08
CA LYS A 121 -16.76 2.76 6.80
C LYS A 121 -15.36 2.56 6.22
N TYR A 122 -14.48 1.90 6.97
CA TYR A 122 -13.14 1.58 6.45
C TYR A 122 -13.11 0.22 5.77
N PHE A 123 -13.88 -0.75 6.29
CA PHE A 123 -13.95 -2.10 5.75
C PHE A 123 -15.42 -2.50 5.54
N THR A 124 -15.67 -3.40 4.59
CA THR A 124 -16.95 -4.11 4.53
C THR A 124 -17.07 -5.02 5.74
N ASP A 125 -18.31 -5.37 6.13
CA ASP A 125 -18.53 -6.28 7.27
C ASP A 125 -17.79 -7.60 7.09
N GLN A 126 -17.83 -8.16 5.88
CA GLN A 126 -17.13 -9.39 5.55
C GLN A 126 -15.61 -9.27 5.71
N ASN A 127 -15.03 -8.21 5.17
CA ASN A 127 -13.58 -8.00 5.29
C ASN A 127 -13.16 -7.76 6.74
N GLY A 128 -13.93 -6.97 7.50
CA GLY A 128 -13.64 -6.72 8.90
C GLY A 128 -13.70 -7.98 9.75
N MET A 129 -14.66 -8.86 9.51
CA MET A 129 -14.75 -10.15 10.20
C MET A 129 -13.59 -11.10 9.89
N ILE A 130 -13.03 -11.04 8.67
CA ILE A 130 -11.91 -11.90 8.27
C ILE A 130 -10.58 -11.37 8.80
N ILE A 131 -10.43 -10.04 8.95
CA ILE A 131 -9.21 -9.42 9.46
C ILE A 131 -9.01 -9.69 10.96
N ASP A 132 -10.10 -9.85 11.71
CA ASP A 132 -10.09 -10.19 13.13
C ASP A 132 -9.69 -11.64 13.38
#